data_5788315433c174a07079adf1b8df5332
#
_entry.id   5788315433c174a07079adf1b8df5332
#
_cell.length_a   1.000
_cell.length_b   1.000
_cell.length_c   1.000
_cell.angle_alpha   90.00
_cell.angle_beta   90.00
_cell.angle_gamma   90.00
#
_symmetry.space_group_name_H-M   'P 1'
#
loop_
_entity.id
_entity.type
_entity.pdbx_description
1 polymer ?
#
loop_
_entity_poly.entity_id
_entity_poly.type
_entity_poly.pdbx_seq_one_letter_code
_entity_poly.pdbx_strand_id
1 'polypeptide(L)'
;RELVQLLKRDAKDQLIVTENLPVEADVTHFHTIDLPYYLSTFQKKRSGRRIGYVHFLPDTLEGSLKIPFFLKGIVKRYVFSFYDRMEHLVVVNPTFIEDLVAAGIPREKVTYIPNFVNKEKWHPLSAEKVSQLRQDMGLSENQFVVVGAGQVQKRKGIDDFITLAEELPDITFIWAGGFSFGGITDGYERYKKIMDNPPENLIFPGIVEPERMKELYALADLFLLPSYNELFPMTILEA
;
A
#
# COMPACT_ATOMS: atom_id res chain seq x y z
N ARG A 1 -11.10 1.89 -0.83
CA ARG A 1 -12.36 1.22 -1.27
C ARG A 1 -13.11 0.62 -0.09
N GLU A 2 -12.47 -0.11 0.83
CA GLU A 2 -13.14 -0.74 1.99
C GLU A 2 -13.84 0.26 2.92
N LEU A 3 -13.19 1.38 3.26
CA LEU A 3 -13.80 2.44 4.06
C LEU A 3 -15.12 2.96 3.43
N VAL A 4 -15.13 3.16 2.12
CA VAL A 4 -16.33 3.64 1.41
C VAL A 4 -17.45 2.60 1.46
N GLN A 5 -17.11 1.32 1.27
CA GLN A 5 -18.10 0.22 1.38
C GLN A 5 -18.66 0.12 2.80
N LEU A 6 -17.80 0.24 3.82
CA LEU A 6 -18.20 0.26 5.23
C LEU A 6 -19.18 1.41 5.51
N LEU A 7 -18.84 2.63 5.08
CA LEU A 7 -19.70 3.81 5.29
C LEU A 7 -21.05 3.66 4.56
N LYS A 8 -21.05 3.15 3.33
CA LYS A 8 -22.28 2.89 2.57
C LYS A 8 -23.16 1.80 3.20
N ARG A 9 -22.56 0.84 3.92
CA ARG A 9 -23.27 -0.24 4.60
C ARG A 9 -23.80 0.21 5.96
N ASP A 10 -22.90 0.72 6.81
CA ASP A 10 -23.17 0.89 8.25
C ASP A 10 -23.69 2.28 8.60
N ALA A 11 -23.48 3.26 7.74
CA ALA A 11 -23.93 4.65 7.95
C ALA A 11 -24.93 5.12 6.87
N LYS A 12 -25.56 4.22 6.14
CA LYS A 12 -26.48 4.53 5.03
C LYS A 12 -27.65 5.44 5.42
N ASP A 13 -28.11 5.35 6.67
CA ASP A 13 -29.24 6.14 7.18
C ASP A 13 -28.79 7.53 7.68
N GLN A 14 -27.49 7.78 7.77
CA GLN A 14 -26.88 9.02 8.27
C GLN A 14 -26.11 9.77 7.19
N LEU A 15 -25.54 9.06 6.21
CA LEU A 15 -24.63 9.62 5.22
C LEU A 15 -25.01 9.23 3.79
N ILE A 16 -24.97 10.21 2.90
CA ILE A 16 -24.96 9.97 1.45
C ILE A 16 -23.49 10.01 0.99
N VAL A 17 -22.95 8.85 0.64
CA VAL A 17 -21.54 8.69 0.25
C VAL A 17 -21.41 8.64 -1.26
N THR A 18 -20.70 9.62 -1.83
CA THR A 18 -20.35 9.70 -3.25
C THR A 18 -18.84 9.54 -3.44
N GLU A 19 -18.41 9.05 -4.59
CA GLU A 19 -16.99 8.81 -4.91
C GLU A 19 -16.61 9.57 -6.18
N ASN A 20 -15.54 10.38 -6.09
CA ASN A 20 -14.93 11.07 -7.22
C ASN A 20 -15.91 11.93 -8.06
N LEU A 21 -17.02 12.33 -7.49
CA LEU A 21 -18.00 13.19 -8.14
C LEU A 21 -17.80 14.66 -7.74
N PRO A 22 -17.88 15.59 -8.69
CA PRO A 22 -17.75 17.00 -8.41
C PRO A 22 -19.08 17.60 -7.90
N VAL A 23 -19.60 17.04 -6.79
CA VAL A 23 -20.84 17.48 -6.13
C VAL A 23 -20.54 18.35 -4.90
N GLU A 24 -21.54 19.11 -4.46
CA GLU A 24 -21.46 19.76 -3.15
C GLU A 24 -21.56 18.71 -2.06
N ALA A 25 -20.73 18.84 -1.02
CA ALA A 25 -20.68 17.94 0.11
C ALA A 25 -20.47 18.70 1.41
N ASP A 26 -21.04 18.20 2.51
CA ASP A 26 -20.79 18.72 3.86
C ASP A 26 -19.37 18.40 4.32
N VAL A 27 -18.86 17.23 3.90
CA VAL A 27 -17.53 16.75 4.22
C VAL A 27 -16.90 16.11 2.97
N THR A 28 -15.68 16.49 2.66
CA THR A 28 -14.88 15.86 1.59
C THR A 28 -13.64 15.19 2.19
N HIS A 29 -13.47 13.89 1.89
CA HIS A 29 -12.27 13.13 2.24
C HIS A 29 -11.32 13.07 1.05
N PHE A 30 -10.09 13.54 1.25
CA PHE A 30 -9.02 13.51 0.25
C PHE A 30 -8.04 12.38 0.55
N HIS A 31 -7.95 11.41 -0.35
CA HIS A 31 -7.03 10.27 -0.27
C HIS A 31 -5.86 10.36 -1.25
N THR A 32 -5.82 11.43 -2.05
CA THR A 32 -4.74 11.73 -3.00
C THR A 32 -4.45 13.21 -3.01
N ILE A 33 -3.23 13.57 -3.39
CA ILE A 33 -2.76 14.95 -3.49
C ILE A 33 -2.63 15.42 -4.95
N ASP A 34 -3.21 14.71 -5.91
CA ASP A 34 -3.14 15.06 -7.32
C ASP A 34 -3.63 16.48 -7.58
N LEU A 35 -3.05 17.14 -8.57
CA LEU A 35 -3.30 18.55 -8.86
C LEU A 35 -4.78 18.93 -8.99
N PRO A 36 -5.66 18.14 -9.65
CA PRO A 36 -7.09 18.45 -9.71
C PRO A 36 -7.74 18.50 -8.33
N TYR A 37 -7.38 17.57 -7.43
CA TYR A 37 -7.89 17.55 -6.05
C TYR A 37 -7.29 18.69 -5.22
N TYR A 38 -6.00 19.00 -5.40
CA TYR A 38 -5.40 20.17 -4.79
C TYR A 38 -6.15 21.45 -5.18
N LEU A 39 -6.43 21.64 -6.48
CA LEU A 39 -7.17 22.81 -6.96
C LEU A 39 -8.62 22.85 -6.41
N SER A 40 -9.26 21.70 -6.23
CA SER A 40 -10.61 21.65 -5.63
C SER A 40 -10.67 22.15 -4.20
N THR A 41 -9.56 22.10 -3.44
CA THR A 41 -9.48 22.62 -2.07
C THR A 41 -9.70 24.12 -1.97
N PHE A 42 -9.57 24.87 -3.07
CA PHE A 42 -9.87 26.32 -3.11
C PHE A 42 -11.38 26.60 -3.17
N GLN A 43 -12.20 25.62 -3.55
CA GLN A 43 -13.64 25.74 -3.66
C GLN A 43 -14.34 25.35 -2.32
N LYS A 44 -14.09 26.11 -1.25
CA LYS A 44 -14.59 25.80 0.11
C LYS A 44 -16.10 25.56 0.20
N LYS A 45 -16.92 26.37 -0.51
CA LYS A 45 -18.37 26.22 -0.50
C LYS A 45 -18.83 24.87 -1.06
N ARG A 46 -18.06 24.28 -1.99
CA ARG A 46 -18.39 23.02 -2.64
C ARG A 46 -17.85 21.81 -1.86
N SER A 47 -16.68 21.96 -1.26
CA SER A 47 -16.00 20.85 -0.57
C SER A 47 -16.44 20.66 0.89
N GLY A 48 -17.19 21.60 1.46
CA GLY A 48 -17.54 21.57 2.89
C GLY A 48 -16.29 21.48 3.78
N ARG A 49 -16.35 20.66 4.84
CA ARG A 49 -15.19 20.36 5.68
C ARG A 49 -14.25 19.39 4.96
N ARG A 50 -12.97 19.71 4.92
CA ARG A 50 -11.95 18.93 4.19
C ARG A 50 -11.14 18.11 5.17
N ILE A 51 -11.18 16.80 4.99
CA ILE A 51 -10.38 15.83 5.75
C ILE A 51 -9.35 15.22 4.81
N GLY A 52 -8.08 15.33 5.15
CA GLY A 52 -6.98 14.72 4.39
C GLY A 52 -6.51 13.44 5.02
N TYR A 53 -6.40 12.37 4.24
CA TYR A 53 -5.73 11.15 4.64
C TYR A 53 -4.27 11.22 4.24
N VAL A 54 -3.37 11.13 5.21
CA VAL A 54 -1.93 11.18 5.01
C VAL A 54 -1.42 9.77 4.73
N HIS A 55 -1.35 9.42 3.47
CA HIS A 55 -0.82 8.12 3.02
C HIS A 55 0.68 8.15 2.79
N PHE A 56 1.31 9.30 2.76
CA PHE A 56 2.77 9.48 2.62
C PHE A 56 3.18 10.88 3.03
N LEU A 57 4.45 11.01 3.37
CA LEU A 57 5.14 12.29 3.54
C LEU A 57 6.23 12.42 2.47
N PRO A 58 6.72 13.64 2.17
CA PRO A 58 7.75 13.83 1.15
C PRO A 58 8.98 12.94 1.35
N ASP A 59 9.40 12.76 2.59
CA ASP A 59 10.58 11.97 2.94
C ASP A 59 10.36 10.45 2.71
N THR A 60 9.11 9.97 2.75
CA THR A 60 8.77 8.57 2.44
C THR A 60 8.71 8.26 0.93
N LEU A 61 8.76 9.28 0.08
CA LEU A 61 8.87 9.11 -1.38
C LEU A 61 10.31 8.84 -1.83
N GLU A 62 11.29 9.09 -0.97
CA GLU A 62 12.68 8.76 -1.27
C GLU A 62 12.86 7.25 -1.44
N GLY A 63 13.54 6.85 -2.52
CA GLY A 63 13.70 5.44 -2.89
C GLY A 63 12.49 4.80 -3.62
N SER A 64 11.38 5.54 -3.82
CA SER A 64 10.25 5.10 -4.63
C SER A 64 10.22 5.78 -6.00
N LEU A 65 10.60 7.06 -6.06
CA LEU A 65 10.61 7.88 -7.28
C LEU A 65 11.96 8.59 -7.43
N LYS A 66 12.47 8.65 -8.66
CA LYS A 66 13.64 9.45 -9.03
C LYS A 66 13.27 10.93 -9.11
N ILE A 67 13.15 11.62 -7.97
CA ILE A 67 12.90 13.06 -7.93
C ILE A 67 14.25 13.79 -8.03
N PRO A 68 14.48 14.62 -9.06
CA PRO A 68 15.67 15.46 -9.16
C PRO A 68 15.83 16.32 -7.91
N PHE A 69 17.07 16.46 -7.42
CA PHE A 69 17.39 17.16 -6.18
C PHE A 69 16.76 18.57 -6.11
N PHE A 70 16.81 19.33 -7.19
CA PHE A 70 16.25 20.69 -7.25
C PHE A 70 14.72 20.76 -7.18
N LEU A 71 14.01 19.65 -7.42
CA LEU A 71 12.55 19.56 -7.31
C LEU A 71 12.08 19.11 -5.93
N LYS A 72 12.95 18.52 -5.09
CA LYS A 72 12.56 18.00 -3.76
C LYS A 72 11.89 19.07 -2.89
N GLY A 73 12.46 20.27 -2.85
CA GLY A 73 11.90 21.41 -2.09
C GLY A 73 10.52 21.84 -2.59
N ILE A 74 10.29 21.80 -3.90
CA ILE A 74 9.01 22.15 -4.53
C ILE A 74 7.97 21.09 -4.17
N VAL A 75 8.32 19.80 -4.29
CA VAL A 75 7.42 18.68 -3.92
C VAL A 75 7.08 18.75 -2.44
N LYS A 76 8.06 18.97 -1.56
CA LYS A 76 7.84 19.12 -0.12
C LYS A 76 6.85 20.24 0.18
N ARG A 77 7.06 21.42 -0.41
CA ARG A 77 6.18 22.58 -0.24
C ARG A 77 4.77 22.31 -0.77
N TYR A 78 4.64 21.62 -1.91
CA TYR A 78 3.36 21.23 -2.49
C TYR A 78 2.57 20.32 -1.54
N VAL A 79 3.19 19.24 -1.05
CA VAL A 79 2.55 18.26 -0.17
C VAL A 79 2.09 18.90 1.13
N PHE A 80 2.95 19.64 1.82
CA PHE A 80 2.58 20.30 3.08
C PHE A 80 1.56 21.41 2.87
N SER A 81 1.63 22.17 1.77
CA SER A 81 0.61 23.15 1.42
C SER A 81 -0.77 22.51 1.19
N PHE A 82 -0.82 21.28 0.63
CA PHE A 82 -2.07 20.54 0.51
C PHE A 82 -2.60 20.14 1.89
N TYR A 83 -1.77 19.58 2.77
CA TYR A 83 -2.20 19.15 4.11
C TYR A 83 -2.62 20.33 5.00
N ASP A 84 -1.95 21.47 4.92
CA ASP A 84 -2.32 22.69 5.68
C ASP A 84 -3.72 23.21 5.32
N ARG A 85 -4.18 22.94 4.10
CA ARG A 85 -5.53 23.34 3.63
C ARG A 85 -6.66 22.49 4.21
N MET A 86 -6.36 21.38 4.85
CA MET A 86 -7.34 20.51 5.48
C MET A 86 -7.79 21.07 6.84
N GLU A 87 -9.06 20.95 7.17
CA GLU A 87 -9.57 21.23 8.50
C GLU A 87 -9.14 20.14 9.48
N HIS A 88 -8.96 18.91 8.98
CA HIS A 88 -8.49 17.77 9.79
C HIS A 88 -7.65 16.81 8.94
N LEU A 89 -6.67 16.16 9.59
CA LEU A 89 -5.84 15.14 8.97
C LEU A 89 -5.98 13.81 9.71
N VAL A 90 -6.07 12.75 8.94
CA VAL A 90 -6.02 11.37 9.44
C VAL A 90 -4.70 10.76 9.01
N VAL A 91 -3.93 10.26 9.96
CA VAL A 91 -2.69 9.52 9.72
C VAL A 91 -2.90 8.04 10.00
N VAL A 92 -2.31 7.18 9.17
CA VAL A 92 -2.36 5.72 9.34
C VAL A 92 -1.15 5.20 10.12
N ASN A 93 -0.12 6.02 10.30
CA ASN A 93 1.06 5.74 11.12
C ASN A 93 1.22 6.86 12.17
N PRO A 94 1.31 6.54 13.47
CA PRO A 94 1.42 7.55 14.53
C PRO A 94 2.71 8.38 14.44
N THR A 95 3.80 7.87 13.86
CA THR A 95 5.05 8.62 13.69
C THR A 95 4.87 9.86 12.79
N PHE A 96 3.91 9.85 11.87
CA PHE A 96 3.59 10.99 11.01
C PHE A 96 3.04 12.20 11.78
N ILE A 97 2.53 12.00 12.98
CA ILE A 97 2.04 13.11 13.81
C ILE A 97 3.19 14.06 14.14
N GLU A 98 4.33 13.52 14.54
CA GLU A 98 5.50 14.32 14.90
C GLU A 98 6.06 15.06 13.68
N ASP A 99 6.14 14.40 12.53
CA ASP A 99 6.61 15.00 11.27
C ASP A 99 5.68 16.14 10.80
N LEU A 100 4.36 15.95 10.89
CA LEU A 100 3.38 16.98 10.55
C LEU A 100 3.46 18.17 11.49
N VAL A 101 3.59 17.94 12.80
CA VAL A 101 3.75 18.99 13.80
C VAL A 101 5.05 19.77 13.58
N ALA A 102 6.15 19.07 13.30
CA ALA A 102 7.43 19.71 12.96
C ALA A 102 7.34 20.55 11.66
N ALA A 103 6.44 20.18 10.74
CA ALA A 103 6.15 20.96 9.53
C ALA A 103 5.17 22.13 9.77
N GLY A 104 4.70 22.36 11.01
CA GLY A 104 3.83 23.47 11.39
C GLY A 104 2.33 23.17 11.39
N ILE A 105 1.93 21.90 11.20
CA ILE A 105 0.52 21.50 11.30
C ILE A 105 0.13 21.41 12.80
N PRO A 106 -0.94 22.10 13.26
CA PRO A 106 -1.36 22.02 14.64
C PRO A 106 -1.72 20.58 15.06
N ARG A 107 -1.24 20.14 16.24
CA ARG A 107 -1.44 18.77 16.73
C ARG A 107 -2.92 18.35 16.83
N GLU A 108 -3.77 19.28 17.20
CA GLU A 108 -5.23 19.09 17.34
C GLU A 108 -5.94 18.83 16.01
N LYS A 109 -5.31 19.14 14.88
CA LYS A 109 -5.84 18.81 13.56
C LYS A 109 -5.52 17.37 13.12
N VAL A 110 -4.70 16.62 13.87
CA VAL A 110 -4.20 15.31 13.43
C VAL A 110 -4.72 14.20 14.33
N THR A 111 -5.40 13.22 13.73
CA THR A 111 -5.88 12.02 14.42
C THR A 111 -5.26 10.77 13.79
N TYR A 112 -4.79 9.85 14.62
CA TYR A 112 -4.36 8.53 14.20
C TYR A 112 -5.57 7.60 14.08
N ILE A 113 -5.76 7.04 12.88
CA ILE A 113 -6.72 5.97 12.62
C ILE A 113 -5.96 4.90 11.82
N PRO A 114 -5.70 3.72 12.41
CA PRO A 114 -4.96 2.66 11.70
C PRO A 114 -5.74 2.14 10.49
N ASN A 115 -5.03 1.57 9.55
CA ASN A 115 -5.64 0.76 8.50
C ASN A 115 -6.32 -0.47 9.11
N PHE A 116 -7.29 -1.01 8.41
CA PHE A 116 -8.03 -2.21 8.80
C PHE A 116 -8.33 -3.08 7.59
N VAL A 117 -8.64 -4.33 7.84
CA VAL A 117 -9.12 -5.28 6.83
C VAL A 117 -10.48 -5.85 7.23
N ASN A 118 -11.27 -6.22 6.24
CA ASN A 118 -12.53 -6.92 6.48
C ASN A 118 -12.25 -8.40 6.77
N LYS A 119 -12.53 -8.85 7.99
CA LYS A 119 -12.33 -10.25 8.42
C LYS A 119 -13.21 -11.25 7.69
N GLU A 120 -14.34 -10.83 7.13
CA GLU A 120 -15.18 -11.70 6.28
C GLU A 120 -14.49 -12.00 4.95
N LYS A 121 -13.68 -11.08 4.46
CA LYS A 121 -12.89 -11.25 3.24
C LYS A 121 -11.56 -11.95 3.52
N TRP A 122 -10.83 -11.47 4.53
CA TRP A 122 -9.51 -11.97 4.91
C TRP A 122 -9.65 -12.91 6.11
N HIS A 123 -9.75 -14.20 5.82
CA HIS A 123 -9.85 -15.30 6.78
C HIS A 123 -9.11 -16.51 6.23
N PRO A 124 -8.62 -17.41 7.09
CA PRO A 124 -7.98 -18.66 6.67
C PRO A 124 -8.88 -19.48 5.76
N LEU A 125 -8.31 -20.14 4.76
CA LEU A 125 -8.99 -21.12 3.92
C LEU A 125 -9.03 -22.50 4.63
N SER A 126 -9.92 -23.39 4.19
CA SER A 126 -9.95 -24.75 4.72
C SER A 126 -8.69 -25.53 4.33
N ALA A 127 -8.32 -26.50 5.15
CA ALA A 127 -7.14 -27.34 4.92
C ALA A 127 -7.21 -28.06 3.55
N GLU A 128 -8.40 -28.52 3.16
CA GLU A 128 -8.61 -29.16 1.86
C GLU A 128 -8.34 -28.20 0.70
N LYS A 129 -8.81 -26.94 0.84
CA LYS A 129 -8.55 -25.91 -0.19
C LYS A 129 -7.08 -25.55 -0.27
N VAL A 130 -6.38 -25.44 0.86
CA VAL A 130 -4.93 -25.19 0.91
C VAL A 130 -4.17 -26.34 0.25
N SER A 131 -4.50 -27.59 0.58
CA SER A 131 -3.88 -28.77 -0.04
C SER A 131 -4.06 -28.78 -1.56
N GLN A 132 -5.27 -28.48 -2.05
CA GLN A 132 -5.53 -28.37 -3.48
C GLN A 132 -4.71 -27.27 -4.15
N LEU A 133 -4.63 -26.08 -3.54
CA LEU A 133 -3.83 -24.96 -4.06
C LEU A 133 -2.34 -25.30 -4.15
N ARG A 134 -1.81 -26.00 -3.14
CA ARG A 134 -0.41 -26.47 -3.15
C ARG A 134 -0.18 -27.47 -4.28
N GLN A 135 -1.09 -28.43 -4.49
CA GLN A 135 -1.02 -29.40 -5.60
C GLN A 135 -1.08 -28.71 -6.97
N ASP A 136 -2.02 -27.76 -7.14
CA ASP A 136 -2.17 -26.99 -8.38
C ASP A 136 -0.92 -26.18 -8.74
N MET A 137 -0.12 -25.80 -7.74
CA MET A 137 1.18 -25.12 -7.91
C MET A 137 2.37 -26.10 -8.00
N GLY A 138 2.14 -27.42 -7.94
CA GLY A 138 3.20 -28.42 -7.98
C GLY A 138 4.05 -28.49 -6.70
N LEU A 139 3.54 -27.95 -5.58
CA LEU A 139 4.22 -27.97 -4.29
C LEU A 139 3.93 -29.28 -3.55
N SER A 140 4.97 -29.89 -2.97
CA SER A 140 4.79 -31.06 -2.12
C SER A 140 4.15 -30.64 -0.76
N GLU A 141 3.54 -31.59 -0.05
CA GLU A 141 2.92 -31.34 1.27
C GLU A 141 3.92 -30.77 2.28
N ASN A 142 5.17 -31.22 2.21
CA ASN A 142 6.23 -30.81 3.14
C ASN A 142 7.09 -29.65 2.62
N GLN A 143 6.77 -29.10 1.46
CA GLN A 143 7.51 -27.96 0.90
C GLN A 143 7.28 -26.72 1.75
N PHE A 144 8.34 -26.12 2.30
CA PHE A 144 8.23 -24.85 3.00
C PHE A 144 8.07 -23.71 2.00
N VAL A 145 7.06 -22.87 2.19
CA VAL A 145 6.69 -21.79 1.27
C VAL A 145 6.75 -20.45 1.98
N VAL A 146 7.57 -19.56 1.44
CA VAL A 146 7.68 -18.15 1.89
C VAL A 146 7.01 -17.24 0.86
N VAL A 147 6.03 -16.46 1.30
CA VAL A 147 5.35 -15.48 0.44
C VAL A 147 5.74 -14.07 0.84
N GLY A 148 6.14 -13.26 -0.13
CA GLY A 148 6.30 -11.81 -0.01
C GLY A 148 5.33 -11.09 -0.93
N ALA A 149 4.94 -9.87 -0.58
CA ALA A 149 4.03 -9.08 -1.40
C ALA A 149 4.37 -7.59 -1.42
N GLY A 150 4.32 -7.00 -2.61
CA GLY A 150 4.54 -5.56 -2.76
C GLY A 150 5.11 -5.18 -4.13
N GLN A 151 5.31 -3.89 -4.32
CA GLN A 151 5.97 -3.39 -5.53
C GLN A 151 7.40 -3.92 -5.62
N VAL A 152 7.85 -4.24 -6.83
CA VAL A 152 9.24 -4.64 -7.09
C VAL A 152 10.12 -3.39 -7.05
N GLN A 153 10.64 -3.09 -5.86
CA GLN A 153 11.46 -1.90 -5.55
C GLN A 153 12.45 -2.22 -4.44
N LYS A 154 13.63 -1.61 -4.47
CA LYS A 154 14.66 -1.75 -3.43
C LYS A 154 14.11 -1.50 -2.02
N ARG A 155 13.29 -0.44 -1.85
CA ARG A 155 12.67 -0.09 -0.57
C ARG A 155 11.81 -1.21 0.03
N LYS A 156 11.24 -2.08 -0.82
CA LYS A 156 10.44 -3.23 -0.40
C LYS A 156 11.26 -4.46 -0.03
N GLY A 157 12.60 -4.36 -0.07
CA GLY A 157 13.50 -5.44 0.32
C GLY A 157 13.53 -6.60 -0.70
N ILE A 158 13.20 -6.33 -1.97
CA ILE A 158 13.21 -7.37 -3.00
C ILE A 158 14.58 -7.98 -3.19
N ASP A 159 15.66 -7.21 -2.98
CA ASP A 159 17.03 -7.72 -3.06
C ASP A 159 17.28 -8.78 -1.99
N ASP A 160 16.86 -8.52 -0.75
CA ASP A 160 17.02 -9.47 0.36
C ASP A 160 16.18 -10.72 0.15
N PHE A 161 14.96 -10.56 -0.40
CA PHE A 161 14.09 -11.68 -0.72
C PHE A 161 14.69 -12.60 -1.80
N ILE A 162 15.31 -12.01 -2.84
CA ILE A 162 16.02 -12.75 -3.89
C ILE A 162 17.25 -13.46 -3.31
N THR A 163 18.06 -12.76 -2.50
CA THR A 163 19.24 -13.35 -1.85
C THR A 163 18.86 -14.54 -0.98
N LEU A 164 17.77 -14.44 -0.18
CA LEU A 164 17.29 -15.56 0.62
C LEU A 164 16.86 -16.75 -0.25
N ALA A 165 16.22 -16.51 -1.39
CA ALA A 165 15.87 -17.58 -2.31
C ALA A 165 17.12 -18.28 -2.87
N GLU A 166 18.17 -17.54 -3.23
CA GLU A 166 19.44 -18.09 -3.71
C GLU A 166 20.18 -18.89 -2.62
N GLU A 167 20.13 -18.43 -1.36
CA GLU A 167 20.81 -19.07 -0.23
C GLU A 167 20.06 -20.30 0.32
N LEU A 168 18.73 -20.40 0.09
CA LEU A 168 17.86 -21.44 0.64
C LEU A 168 17.12 -22.20 -0.48
N PRO A 169 17.84 -22.99 -1.30
CA PRO A 169 17.26 -23.61 -2.49
C PRO A 169 16.16 -24.63 -2.21
N ASP A 170 16.10 -25.20 -1.00
CA ASP A 170 15.08 -26.16 -0.60
C ASP A 170 13.74 -25.51 -0.20
N ILE A 171 13.68 -24.19 -0.09
CA ILE A 171 12.50 -23.41 0.26
C ILE A 171 11.92 -22.77 -1.00
N THR A 172 10.61 -22.82 -1.19
CA THR A 172 9.94 -22.09 -2.28
C THR A 172 9.64 -20.67 -1.85
N PHE A 173 10.06 -19.71 -2.66
CA PHE A 173 9.77 -18.29 -2.48
C PHE A 173 8.79 -17.80 -3.54
N ILE A 174 7.81 -16.98 -3.14
CA ILE A 174 6.83 -16.40 -4.05
C ILE A 174 6.72 -14.90 -3.75
N TRP A 175 7.03 -14.05 -4.74
CA TRP A 175 6.86 -12.62 -4.60
C TRP A 175 5.69 -12.13 -5.44
N ALA A 176 4.56 -11.81 -4.81
CA ALA A 176 3.37 -11.26 -5.46
C ALA A 176 3.46 -9.74 -5.57
N GLY A 177 3.60 -9.25 -6.80
CA GLY A 177 3.69 -7.83 -7.09
C GLY A 177 4.48 -7.54 -8.36
N GLY A 178 4.55 -6.27 -8.71
CA GLY A 178 5.17 -5.84 -9.96
C GLY A 178 5.59 -4.38 -9.93
N PHE A 179 5.83 -3.82 -11.12
CA PHE A 179 6.26 -2.44 -11.31
C PHE A 179 5.05 -1.51 -11.44
N SER A 180 4.63 -0.85 -10.34
CA SER A 180 3.49 0.09 -10.39
C SER A 180 3.76 1.35 -11.22
N PHE A 181 5.04 1.70 -11.38
CA PHE A 181 5.47 2.87 -12.16
C PHE A 181 6.14 2.48 -13.48
N GLY A 182 6.05 1.22 -13.90
CA GLY A 182 6.70 0.72 -15.12
C GLY A 182 8.21 1.04 -15.15
N GLY A 183 8.71 1.46 -16.31
CA GLY A 183 10.13 1.75 -16.52
C GLY A 183 10.71 2.93 -15.72
N ILE A 184 9.86 3.75 -15.04
CA ILE A 184 10.31 4.85 -14.16
C ILE A 184 10.73 4.32 -12.78
N THR A 185 10.39 3.07 -12.47
CA THR A 185 10.79 2.42 -11.20
C THR A 185 12.32 2.37 -11.11
N ASP A 186 12.86 2.71 -9.93
CA ASP A 186 14.30 2.59 -9.70
C ASP A 186 14.72 1.12 -9.72
N GLY A 187 15.75 0.80 -10.52
CA GLY A 187 16.22 -0.57 -10.72
C GLY A 187 15.37 -1.42 -11.68
N TYR A 188 14.42 -0.84 -12.44
CA TYR A 188 13.52 -1.56 -13.34
C TYR A 188 14.21 -2.59 -14.23
N GLU A 189 15.26 -2.19 -14.99
CA GLU A 189 15.97 -3.07 -15.93
C GLU A 189 16.64 -4.26 -15.22
N ARG A 190 17.18 -4.04 -14.02
CA ARG A 190 17.80 -5.08 -13.20
C ARG A 190 16.77 -6.09 -12.71
N TYR A 191 15.69 -5.61 -12.08
CA TYR A 191 14.67 -6.49 -11.53
C TYR A 191 13.89 -7.21 -12.63
N LYS A 192 13.66 -6.53 -13.76
CA LYS A 192 13.03 -7.18 -14.91
C LYS A 192 13.84 -8.37 -15.40
N LYS A 193 15.16 -8.24 -15.52
CA LYS A 193 16.04 -9.36 -15.90
C LYS A 193 15.95 -10.54 -14.93
N ILE A 194 15.87 -10.26 -13.62
CA ILE A 194 15.73 -11.30 -12.60
C ILE A 194 14.34 -11.97 -12.69
N MET A 195 13.29 -11.18 -12.88
CA MET A 195 11.92 -11.72 -13.04
C MET A 195 11.76 -12.54 -14.33
N ASP A 196 12.47 -12.17 -15.40
CA ASP A 196 12.46 -12.90 -16.68
C ASP A 196 13.26 -14.21 -16.59
N ASN A 197 14.20 -14.34 -15.65
CA ASN A 197 15.01 -15.54 -15.40
C ASN A 197 15.34 -15.68 -13.90
N PRO A 198 14.33 -16.02 -13.06
CA PRO A 198 14.51 -16.09 -11.62
C PRO A 198 15.27 -17.34 -11.18
N PRO A 199 15.77 -17.40 -9.93
CA PRO A 199 16.17 -18.64 -9.29
C PRO A 199 15.08 -19.71 -9.39
N GLU A 200 15.45 -21.00 -9.49
CA GLU A 200 14.50 -22.10 -9.72
C GLU A 200 13.39 -22.19 -8.64
N ASN A 201 13.73 -21.80 -7.41
CA ASN A 201 12.85 -21.82 -6.26
C ASN A 201 12.12 -20.46 -6.00
N LEU A 202 12.26 -19.47 -6.90
CA LEU A 202 11.63 -18.14 -6.77
C LEU A 202 10.61 -17.90 -7.88
N ILE A 203 9.35 -17.69 -7.48
CA ILE A 203 8.22 -17.49 -8.38
C ILE A 203 7.75 -16.04 -8.31
N PHE A 204 7.58 -15.41 -9.47
CA PHE A 204 6.99 -14.08 -9.61
C PHE A 204 5.64 -14.17 -10.36
N PRO A 205 4.50 -14.30 -9.67
CA PRO A 205 3.18 -14.30 -10.33
C PRO A 205 2.78 -12.93 -10.91
N GLY A 206 3.58 -11.89 -10.65
CA GLY A 206 3.24 -10.52 -11.04
C GLY A 206 2.22 -9.88 -10.11
N ILE A 207 1.52 -8.87 -10.63
CA ILE A 207 0.41 -8.22 -9.91
C ILE A 207 -0.78 -9.16 -9.97
N VAL A 208 -1.29 -9.54 -8.79
CA VAL A 208 -2.41 -10.48 -8.65
C VAL A 208 -3.64 -9.79 -8.08
N GLU A 209 -4.82 -10.33 -8.39
CA GLU A 209 -6.08 -9.88 -7.81
C GLU A 209 -6.18 -10.28 -6.33
N PRO A 210 -6.98 -9.56 -5.51
CA PRO A 210 -7.09 -9.82 -4.07
C PRO A 210 -7.46 -11.26 -3.70
N GLU A 211 -8.30 -11.92 -4.51
CA GLU A 211 -8.67 -13.32 -4.27
C GLU A 211 -7.49 -14.27 -4.44
N ARG A 212 -6.65 -14.03 -5.46
CA ARG A 212 -5.42 -14.79 -5.66
C ARG A 212 -4.39 -14.49 -4.56
N MET A 213 -4.35 -13.25 -4.06
CA MET A 213 -3.47 -12.89 -2.95
C MET A 213 -3.85 -13.65 -1.68
N LYS A 214 -5.15 -13.77 -1.38
CA LYS A 214 -5.66 -14.58 -0.26
C LYS A 214 -5.25 -16.06 -0.38
N GLU A 215 -5.28 -16.63 -1.60
CA GLU A 215 -4.83 -17.99 -1.84
C GLU A 215 -3.32 -18.14 -1.58
N LEU A 216 -2.50 -17.16 -2.00
CA LEU A 216 -1.05 -17.15 -1.76
C LEU A 216 -0.72 -17.04 -0.27
N TYR A 217 -1.42 -16.21 0.48
CA TYR A 217 -1.26 -16.17 1.95
C TYR A 217 -1.63 -17.50 2.60
N ALA A 218 -2.75 -18.12 2.16
CA ALA A 218 -3.24 -19.34 2.76
C ALA A 218 -2.33 -20.56 2.53
N LEU A 219 -1.62 -20.63 1.40
CA LEU A 219 -0.69 -21.74 1.10
C LEU A 219 0.71 -21.54 1.70
N ALA A 220 1.02 -20.34 2.21
CA ALA A 220 2.32 -20.00 2.77
C ALA A 220 2.50 -20.55 4.19
N ASP A 221 3.72 -20.99 4.50
CA ASP A 221 4.15 -21.29 5.86
C ASP A 221 4.66 -20.04 6.57
N LEU A 222 5.16 -19.05 5.79
CA LEU A 222 5.66 -17.78 6.30
C LEU A 222 5.32 -16.64 5.32
N PHE A 223 4.76 -15.55 5.85
CA PHE A 223 4.71 -14.27 5.16
C PHE A 223 5.92 -13.42 5.55
N LEU A 224 6.73 -13.02 4.57
CA LEU A 224 7.94 -12.22 4.78
C LEU A 224 7.79 -10.85 4.10
N LEU A 225 7.87 -9.78 4.90
CA LEU A 225 7.90 -8.40 4.43
C LEU A 225 9.24 -7.74 4.78
N PRO A 226 10.28 -7.86 3.93
CA PRO A 226 11.63 -7.38 4.23
C PRO A 226 11.80 -5.88 3.93
N SER A 227 10.71 -5.12 3.91
CA SER A 227 10.73 -3.70 3.57
C SER A 227 11.57 -2.88 4.54
N TYR A 228 12.44 -2.01 4.03
CA TYR A 228 13.26 -1.11 4.83
C TYR A 228 12.46 0.03 5.47
N ASN A 229 11.34 0.40 4.85
CA ASN A 229 10.46 1.44 5.37
C ASN A 229 9.02 1.17 4.93
N GLU A 230 8.12 1.11 5.91
CA GLU A 230 6.69 0.98 5.72
C GLU A 230 5.93 2.00 6.55
N LEU A 231 4.77 2.40 6.05
CA LEU A 231 3.88 3.30 6.77
C LEU A 231 2.94 2.52 7.68
N PHE A 232 2.13 1.69 7.07
CA PHE A 232 1.25 0.71 7.68
C PHE A 232 0.85 -0.29 6.59
N PRO A 233 1.63 -1.36 6.39
CA PRO A 233 1.45 -2.25 5.25
C PRO A 233 0.18 -3.06 5.37
N MET A 234 -0.71 -2.92 4.39
CA MET A 234 -1.96 -3.69 4.31
C MET A 234 -1.68 -5.20 4.25
N THR A 235 -0.60 -5.58 3.58
CA THR A 235 -0.19 -6.97 3.39
C THR A 235 0.04 -7.74 4.69
N ILE A 236 0.45 -7.06 5.79
CA ILE A 236 0.56 -7.69 7.13
C ILE A 236 -0.83 -7.93 7.76
N LEU A 237 -1.79 -7.05 7.47
CA LEU A 237 -3.14 -7.22 7.99
C LEU A 237 -3.94 -8.28 7.21
N GLU A 238 -3.57 -8.48 5.95
CA GLU A 238 -4.21 -9.40 5.02
C GLU A 238 -3.69 -10.82 5.19
N ALA A 239 -2.39 -10.99 5.54
CA ALA A 239 -1.74 -12.27 5.83
C ALA A 239 -2.06 -12.76 7.24
#